data_a9bebbadcd970f1d06c8dedc9909f6f4
#
_entry.id   a9bebbadcd970f1d06c8dedc9909f6f4
#
_cell.length_a   1.000
_cell.length_b   1.000
_cell.length_c   1.000
_cell.angle_alpha   90.00
_cell.angle_beta   90.00
_cell.angle_gamma   90.00
#
_symmetry.space_group_name_H-M   'P 1'
#
loop_
_entity.id
_entity.type
_entity.pdbx_description
1 polymer ?
#
loop_
_entity_poly.entity_id
_entity_poly.type
_entity_poly.pdbx_seq_one_letter_code
_entity_poly.pdbx_strand_id
1 'polypeptide(L)'
;MNNIQKCIVLLLTVMLLVPDSAWAQESKQEFVIKGVVEDNLGPVAGASIVAKNQPGVGTITNLDGEFTIKVGAYDVLQVTFIGYQTVEIPVLSIKDRNNLKVKIVEDNRKIDEVVITASGIQKKKTLTGAITNVDIKQLNAPGANLSNALAGVVPGIIAMQTSGEPGENMSEFWIRGMSTFGAKSGALILVDGVERSFNEIPVEDIESFSVLKDASATAIYGQRGANGVVLITTKRGEKGKVKINVKTGFSWNTPVKVPEYANAYDWASLANEALEGRYESPLYTSEEMNIIRYGLDSDLYPNVDWRDLMLKSGAPSYYANINFSGGSDNVRYFVSGQYTSEDGRYRTSSSENKYNTNTTYERWNYRANVDMNLTRSTILKVSVGGWLVNRNSPQSDADDIWK
;
A
#
# COMPACT_ATOMS: atom_id res chain seq x y z
N MET A 1 23.84 -2.21 33.63
CA MET A 1 23.80 -1.80 32.24
C MET A 1 24.05 -3.02 31.38
N ASN A 2 23.03 -3.43 30.65
CA ASN A 2 23.11 -4.60 29.76
C ASN A 2 24.03 -4.30 28.55
N ASN A 3 24.64 -5.36 28.01
CA ASN A 3 25.59 -5.24 26.88
C ASN A 3 25.05 -4.44 25.68
N ILE A 4 23.74 -4.44 25.48
CA ILE A 4 23.03 -3.63 24.45
C ILE A 4 23.14 -2.13 24.73
N GLN A 5 23.01 -1.70 25.99
CA GLN A 5 23.17 -0.28 26.36
C GLN A 5 24.61 0.21 26.19
N LYS A 6 25.60 -0.65 26.42
CA LYS A 6 27.01 -0.32 26.16
C LYS A 6 27.31 -0.17 24.68
N CYS A 7 26.71 -1.00 23.83
CA CYS A 7 26.84 -0.87 22.36
C CYS A 7 26.16 0.37 21.82
N ILE A 8 25.00 0.77 22.33
CA ILE A 8 24.30 1.99 21.90
C ILE A 8 25.07 3.24 22.32
N VAL A 9 25.62 3.27 23.54
CA VAL A 9 26.45 4.39 24.02
C VAL A 9 27.75 4.48 23.23
N LEU A 10 28.38 3.36 22.88
CA LEU A 10 29.58 3.32 22.05
C LEU A 10 29.30 3.81 20.61
N LEU A 11 28.16 3.46 20.03
CA LEU A 11 27.74 3.90 18.71
C LEU A 11 27.43 5.42 18.67
N LEU A 12 26.81 5.94 19.73
CA LEU A 12 26.54 7.38 19.89
C LEU A 12 27.83 8.18 20.10
N THR A 13 28.83 7.63 20.82
CA THR A 13 30.12 8.32 21.03
C THR A 13 30.98 8.34 19.77
N VAL A 14 30.91 7.31 18.93
CA VAL A 14 31.60 7.28 17.62
C VAL A 14 30.98 8.29 16.64
N MET A 15 29.67 8.54 16.75
CA MET A 15 28.97 9.51 15.89
C MET A 15 29.26 10.97 16.25
N LEU A 16 29.75 11.24 17.48
CA LEU A 16 30.14 12.57 17.96
C LEU A 16 31.62 12.94 17.70
N LEU A 17 32.40 12.00 17.17
CA LEU A 17 33.84 12.19 16.87
C LEU A 17 34.15 12.42 15.41
N VAL A 18 33.15 12.72 14.56
CA VAL A 18 33.41 13.19 13.18
C VAL A 18 33.79 14.65 13.24
N PRO A 19 35.03 15.02 12.90
CA PRO A 19 35.44 16.42 12.91
C PRO A 19 34.67 17.19 11.83
N ASP A 20 34.11 18.34 12.20
CA ASP A 20 33.35 19.30 11.40
C ASP A 20 34.23 20.05 10.35
N SER A 21 35.25 19.42 9.81
CA SER A 21 36.20 20.05 8.91
C SER A 21 36.37 19.29 7.60
N ALA A 22 35.44 19.49 6.69
CA ALA A 22 35.68 19.44 5.24
C ALA A 22 34.50 19.95 4.41
N TRP A 23 33.87 21.06 4.74
CA TRP A 23 33.17 21.82 3.73
C TRP A 23 34.20 22.62 2.96
N ALA A 24 34.88 21.98 2.02
CA ALA A 24 35.63 22.68 1.01
C ALA A 24 34.64 23.56 0.25
N GLN A 25 34.78 24.87 0.41
CA GLN A 25 34.10 25.89 -0.37
C GLN A 25 34.65 25.79 -1.79
N GLU A 26 34.12 24.86 -2.60
CA GLU A 26 34.36 24.86 -4.04
C GLU A 26 33.88 26.19 -4.59
N SER A 27 34.80 26.98 -5.14
CA SER A 27 34.47 28.19 -5.87
C SER A 27 33.51 27.79 -6.99
N LYS A 28 32.21 28.11 -6.85
CA LYS A 28 31.19 27.89 -7.88
C LYS A 28 31.57 28.71 -9.11
N GLN A 29 32.26 28.07 -10.06
CA GLN A 29 32.46 28.63 -11.37
C GLN A 29 31.11 28.61 -12.08
N GLU A 30 30.45 29.77 -12.13
CA GLU A 30 29.16 29.95 -12.78
C GLU A 30 29.35 30.37 -14.23
N PHE A 31 28.58 29.77 -15.11
CA PHE A 31 28.56 30.09 -16.54
C PHE A 31 27.20 30.66 -16.94
N VAL A 32 27.22 31.67 -17.79
CA VAL A 32 26.00 32.12 -18.46
C VAL A 32 25.91 31.40 -19.79
N ILE A 33 24.82 30.66 -19.97
CA ILE A 33 24.55 29.93 -21.20
C ILE A 33 23.38 30.59 -21.88
N LYS A 34 23.58 30.90 -23.18
CA LYS A 34 22.54 31.41 -24.07
C LYS A 34 22.30 30.39 -25.18
N GLY A 35 21.05 30.19 -25.55
CA GLY A 35 20.72 29.24 -26.61
C GLY A 35 19.30 29.37 -27.10
N VAL A 36 18.97 28.54 -28.07
CA VAL A 36 17.65 28.45 -28.70
C VAL A 36 17.18 27.02 -28.60
N VAL A 37 15.94 26.83 -28.19
CA VAL A 37 15.23 25.53 -28.25
C VAL A 37 14.40 25.49 -29.52
N GLU A 38 14.65 24.50 -30.35
CA GLU A 38 13.96 24.32 -31.64
C GLU A 38 13.44 22.87 -31.79
N ASP A 39 12.36 22.71 -32.49
CA ASP A 39 11.84 21.42 -32.96
C ASP A 39 11.99 21.29 -34.47
N ASN A 40 11.25 20.34 -35.08
CA ASN A 40 11.25 20.17 -36.57
C ASN A 40 10.45 21.26 -37.32
N LEU A 41 9.65 22.05 -36.63
CA LEU A 41 8.78 23.09 -37.17
C LEU A 41 9.36 24.51 -36.96
N GLY A 42 10.31 24.68 -36.04
CA GLY A 42 10.93 25.95 -35.70
C GLY A 42 11.22 26.17 -34.23
N PRO A 43 11.42 27.44 -33.80
CA PRO A 43 11.68 27.75 -32.39
C PRO A 43 10.50 27.44 -31.49
N VAL A 44 10.77 26.91 -30.31
CA VAL A 44 9.76 26.52 -29.30
C VAL A 44 9.70 27.52 -28.16
N ALA A 45 8.59 28.25 -28.07
CA ALA A 45 8.30 29.19 -27.00
C ALA A 45 7.74 28.47 -25.77
N GLY A 46 8.13 28.88 -24.56
CA GLY A 46 7.61 28.35 -23.29
C GLY A 46 8.24 27.03 -22.85
N ALA A 47 9.33 26.58 -23.47
CA ALA A 47 10.09 25.43 -22.97
C ALA A 47 10.79 25.78 -21.65
N SER A 48 10.72 24.91 -20.68
CA SER A 48 11.35 25.09 -19.38
C SER A 48 12.78 24.53 -19.37
N ILE A 49 13.73 25.32 -18.95
CA ILE A 49 15.15 24.95 -18.79
C ILE A 49 15.51 25.07 -17.32
N VAL A 50 15.89 23.97 -16.68
CA VAL A 50 16.18 23.90 -15.24
C VAL A 50 17.56 23.30 -15.03
N ALA A 51 18.29 23.84 -14.05
CA ALA A 51 19.54 23.25 -13.57
C ALA A 51 19.25 22.07 -12.63
N LYS A 52 19.57 20.84 -13.04
CA LYS A 52 19.18 19.60 -12.34
C LYS A 52 19.75 19.51 -10.91
N ASN A 53 20.96 20.01 -10.70
CA ASN A 53 21.68 19.94 -9.42
C ASN A 53 21.57 21.23 -8.58
N GLN A 54 20.84 22.25 -9.07
CA GLN A 54 20.60 23.50 -8.37
C GLN A 54 19.10 23.82 -8.29
N PRO A 55 18.40 23.35 -7.24
CA PRO A 55 16.97 23.61 -7.05
C PRO A 55 16.68 25.11 -7.04
N GLY A 56 15.72 25.55 -7.87
CA GLY A 56 15.31 26.95 -7.98
C GLY A 56 16.03 27.75 -9.07
N VAL A 57 17.02 27.20 -9.77
CA VAL A 57 17.64 27.82 -10.93
C VAL A 57 17.01 27.30 -12.21
N GLY A 58 16.26 28.16 -12.90
CA GLY A 58 15.57 27.82 -14.15
C GLY A 58 15.16 29.06 -14.92
N THR A 59 14.83 28.87 -16.20
CA THR A 59 14.31 29.89 -17.11
C THR A 59 13.33 29.27 -18.11
N ILE A 60 12.60 30.10 -18.84
CA ILE A 60 11.65 29.69 -19.86
C ILE A 60 12.05 30.37 -21.17
N THR A 61 11.88 29.68 -22.32
CA THR A 61 12.15 30.26 -23.64
C THR A 61 11.15 31.36 -23.98
N ASN A 62 11.64 32.41 -24.67
CA ASN A 62 10.81 33.48 -25.25
C ASN A 62 10.08 33.02 -26.53
N LEU A 63 9.40 33.95 -27.21
CA LEU A 63 8.64 33.66 -28.47
C LEU A 63 9.53 33.14 -29.60
N ASP A 64 10.80 33.53 -29.60
CA ASP A 64 11.81 33.11 -30.57
C ASP A 64 12.58 31.86 -30.13
N GLY A 65 12.10 31.17 -29.07
CA GLY A 65 12.74 29.96 -28.51
C GLY A 65 14.03 30.22 -27.77
N GLU A 66 14.44 31.49 -27.57
CA GLU A 66 15.70 31.84 -26.93
C GLU A 66 15.60 31.77 -25.41
N PHE A 67 16.71 31.38 -24.78
CA PHE A 67 16.86 31.37 -23.32
C PHE A 67 18.22 31.85 -22.88
N THR A 68 18.28 32.32 -21.65
CA THR A 68 19.53 32.64 -20.94
C THR A 68 19.44 32.11 -19.53
N ILE A 69 20.43 31.31 -19.12
CA ILE A 69 20.45 30.70 -17.78
C ILE A 69 21.87 30.80 -17.19
N LYS A 70 21.93 31.00 -15.87
CA LYS A 70 23.19 31.06 -15.12
C LYS A 70 23.33 29.82 -14.28
N VAL A 71 24.34 28.98 -14.52
CA VAL A 71 24.49 27.65 -13.93
C VAL A 71 25.93 27.32 -13.57
N GLY A 72 26.11 26.38 -12.66
CA GLY A 72 27.45 25.90 -12.26
C GLY A 72 28.12 25.03 -13.34
N ALA A 73 29.43 24.97 -13.32
CA ALA A 73 30.25 24.24 -14.30
C ALA A 73 29.91 22.74 -14.38
N TYR A 74 29.58 22.13 -13.26
CA TYR A 74 29.28 20.66 -13.16
C TYR A 74 27.78 20.34 -13.19
N ASP A 75 26.94 21.28 -13.61
CA ASP A 75 25.50 21.08 -13.66
C ASP A 75 25.05 20.40 -14.97
N VAL A 76 23.80 19.97 -14.97
CA VAL A 76 23.11 19.40 -16.13
C VAL A 76 21.88 20.25 -16.41
N LEU A 77 21.82 20.82 -17.62
CA LEU A 77 20.61 21.48 -18.10
C LEU A 77 19.57 20.45 -18.49
N GLN A 78 18.41 20.55 -17.88
CA GLN A 78 17.24 19.75 -18.25
C GLN A 78 16.24 20.64 -18.98
N VAL A 79 16.03 20.33 -20.26
CA VAL A 79 15.07 21.04 -21.12
C VAL A 79 13.81 20.20 -21.23
N THR A 80 12.65 20.78 -20.84
CA THR A 80 11.36 20.12 -20.85
C THR A 80 10.30 20.98 -21.53
N PHE A 81 9.45 20.36 -22.32
CA PHE A 81 8.27 20.99 -22.91
C PHE A 81 7.11 19.99 -23.00
N ILE A 82 5.87 20.44 -22.86
CA ILE A 82 4.70 19.58 -22.85
C ILE A 82 4.56 18.88 -24.21
N GLY A 83 4.57 17.54 -24.19
CA GLY A 83 4.48 16.72 -25.41
C GLY A 83 5.81 16.41 -26.09
N TYR A 84 6.94 16.77 -25.48
CA TYR A 84 8.29 16.54 -26.01
C TYR A 84 9.14 15.71 -25.03
N GLN A 85 10.12 15.00 -25.59
CA GLN A 85 11.08 14.25 -24.78
C GLN A 85 12.00 15.19 -24.04
N THR A 86 12.24 14.90 -22.76
CA THR A 86 13.19 15.64 -21.93
C THR A 86 14.60 15.49 -22.47
N VAL A 87 15.32 16.60 -22.69
CA VAL A 87 16.70 16.60 -23.13
C VAL A 87 17.58 17.02 -21.95
N GLU A 88 18.62 16.24 -21.65
CA GLU A 88 19.61 16.54 -20.60
C GLU A 88 20.97 16.83 -21.25
N ILE A 89 21.56 18.00 -20.92
CA ILE A 89 22.82 18.47 -21.48
C ILE A 89 23.78 18.83 -20.35
N PRO A 90 24.87 18.06 -20.14
CA PRO A 90 25.90 18.43 -19.17
C PRO A 90 26.59 19.77 -19.59
N VAL A 91 26.67 20.72 -18.64
CA VAL A 91 27.24 22.07 -18.90
C VAL A 91 28.65 21.98 -19.44
N LEU A 92 29.46 21.05 -18.96
CA LEU A 92 30.84 20.82 -19.42
C LEU A 92 30.94 20.35 -20.89
N SER A 93 29.86 19.73 -21.44
CA SER A 93 29.87 19.26 -22.84
C SER A 93 29.55 20.37 -23.84
N ILE A 94 29.14 21.54 -23.37
CA ILE A 94 28.76 22.68 -24.22
C ILE A 94 29.99 23.38 -24.74
N LYS A 95 30.24 23.26 -26.05
CA LYS A 95 31.39 23.88 -26.70
C LYS A 95 31.20 25.42 -26.91
N ASP A 96 30.00 25.80 -27.31
CA ASP A 96 29.65 27.23 -27.47
C ASP A 96 28.53 27.60 -26.47
N ARG A 97 28.88 28.40 -25.48
CA ARG A 97 27.98 28.82 -24.41
C ARG A 97 27.10 30.01 -24.81
N ASN A 98 27.38 30.67 -25.90
CA ASN A 98 26.64 31.83 -26.36
C ASN A 98 25.61 31.48 -27.45
N ASN A 99 25.69 30.28 -28.05
CA ASN A 99 24.79 29.86 -29.13
C ASN A 99 24.50 28.33 -29.04
N LEU A 100 23.95 27.93 -27.91
CA LEU A 100 23.56 26.54 -27.70
C LEU A 100 22.24 26.24 -28.44
N LYS A 101 22.27 25.40 -29.46
CA LYS A 101 21.04 24.88 -30.12
C LYS A 101 20.59 23.59 -29.47
N VAL A 102 19.40 23.60 -28.92
CA VAL A 102 18.78 22.44 -28.30
C VAL A 102 17.62 21.97 -29.17
N LYS A 103 17.78 20.83 -29.83
CA LYS A 103 16.72 20.23 -30.61
C LYS A 103 15.90 19.30 -29.73
N ILE A 104 14.62 19.60 -29.56
CA ILE A 104 13.66 18.73 -28.88
C ILE A 104 12.83 17.94 -29.90
N VAL A 105 12.47 16.71 -29.55
CA VAL A 105 11.70 15.81 -30.41
C VAL A 105 10.37 15.54 -29.70
N GLU A 106 9.29 15.61 -30.44
CA GLU A 106 7.97 15.25 -29.93
C GLU A 106 8.01 13.88 -29.27
N ASP A 107 7.50 13.81 -28.05
CA ASP A 107 7.30 12.52 -27.39
C ASP A 107 6.06 11.84 -27.99
N ASN A 108 6.26 11.23 -29.13
CA ASN A 108 5.24 10.38 -29.78
C ASN A 108 4.98 9.08 -29.01
N ARG A 109 5.62 8.88 -27.86
CA ARG A 109 5.15 7.95 -26.84
C ARG A 109 3.89 8.55 -26.18
N LYS A 110 2.80 8.62 -26.92
CA LYS A 110 1.51 8.37 -26.27
C LYS A 110 1.72 7.04 -25.60
N ILE A 111 1.89 7.04 -24.31
CA ILE A 111 1.75 5.83 -23.49
C ILE A 111 0.32 5.42 -23.78
N ASP A 112 0.14 4.59 -24.82
CA ASP A 112 -1.12 3.91 -25.04
C ASP A 112 -1.30 3.13 -23.76
N GLU A 113 -2.22 3.58 -22.92
CA GLU A 113 -2.53 2.92 -21.67
C GLU A 113 -2.84 1.47 -22.01
N VAL A 114 -1.89 0.59 -21.70
CA VAL A 114 -2.01 -0.83 -21.95
C VAL A 114 -2.69 -1.47 -20.75
N VAL A 115 -3.59 -2.37 -21.02
CA VAL A 115 -4.34 -3.10 -20.01
C VAL A 115 -3.98 -4.57 -20.15
N ILE A 116 -3.68 -5.21 -19.04
CA ILE A 116 -3.50 -6.64 -19.01
C ILE A 116 -4.88 -7.28 -19.03
N THR A 117 -5.12 -8.05 -20.06
CA THR A 117 -6.36 -8.80 -20.27
C THR A 117 -6.08 -10.28 -20.21
N ALA A 118 -7.13 -11.05 -20.20
CA ALA A 118 -7.09 -12.50 -20.32
C ALA A 118 -6.36 -12.99 -21.58
N SER A 119 -6.38 -12.21 -22.67
CA SER A 119 -5.72 -12.50 -23.96
C SER A 119 -4.31 -11.91 -24.05
N GLY A 120 -3.77 -11.38 -22.94
CA GLY A 120 -2.46 -10.72 -22.90
C GLY A 120 -2.55 -9.18 -22.82
N ILE A 121 -1.47 -8.51 -23.15
CA ILE A 121 -1.38 -7.05 -23.11
C ILE A 121 -2.11 -6.46 -24.30
N GLN A 122 -3.14 -5.66 -24.08
CA GLN A 122 -3.91 -4.97 -25.12
C GLN A 122 -3.95 -3.46 -24.87
N LYS A 123 -4.10 -2.68 -25.95
CA LYS A 123 -4.28 -1.23 -25.84
C LYS A 123 -5.68 -0.92 -25.30
N LYS A 124 -5.78 -0.03 -24.32
CA LYS A 124 -7.08 0.35 -23.71
C LYS A 124 -8.11 0.78 -24.76
N LYS A 125 -7.68 1.43 -25.84
CA LYS A 125 -8.54 1.87 -26.94
C LYS A 125 -9.19 0.74 -27.74
N THR A 126 -8.63 -0.47 -27.70
CA THR A 126 -9.14 -1.63 -28.44
C THR A 126 -10.00 -2.55 -27.59
N LEU A 127 -10.19 -2.22 -26.31
CA LEU A 127 -11.00 -3.00 -25.39
C LEU A 127 -12.47 -2.64 -25.53
N THR A 128 -13.30 -3.66 -25.78
CA THR A 128 -14.77 -3.53 -25.86
C THR A 128 -15.45 -3.73 -24.51
N GLY A 129 -14.75 -4.28 -23.53
CA GLY A 129 -15.27 -4.56 -22.18
C GLY A 129 -14.85 -3.53 -21.13
N ALA A 130 -15.66 -3.36 -20.07
CA ALA A 130 -15.29 -2.50 -18.93
C ALA A 130 -14.19 -3.14 -18.09
N ILE A 131 -12.94 -2.74 -18.34
CA ILE A 131 -11.77 -3.10 -17.57
C ILE A 131 -11.31 -1.87 -16.79
N THR A 132 -11.15 -2.03 -15.50
CA THR A 132 -10.61 -0.97 -14.64
C THR A 132 -9.21 -1.35 -14.18
N ASN A 133 -8.20 -0.58 -14.58
CA ASN A 133 -6.88 -0.64 -13.99
C ASN A 133 -6.88 0.21 -12.73
N VAL A 134 -6.29 -0.33 -11.69
CA VAL A 134 -6.15 0.34 -10.39
C VAL A 134 -4.72 0.81 -10.25
N ASP A 135 -4.54 2.08 -9.90
CA ASP A 135 -3.22 2.59 -9.55
C ASP A 135 -2.79 1.96 -8.21
N ILE A 136 -1.71 1.18 -8.27
CA ILE A 136 -1.14 0.48 -7.11
C ILE A 136 -0.81 1.45 -5.96
N LYS A 137 -0.49 2.70 -6.26
CA LYS A 137 -0.22 3.72 -5.25
C LYS A 137 -1.43 4.00 -4.37
N GLN A 138 -2.65 3.90 -4.92
CA GLN A 138 -3.89 4.10 -4.18
C GLN A 138 -4.23 2.92 -3.26
N LEU A 139 -3.70 1.71 -3.57
CA LEU A 139 -3.87 0.52 -2.75
C LEU A 139 -2.86 0.42 -1.60
N ASN A 140 -1.90 1.33 -1.55
CA ASN A 140 -0.80 1.29 -0.60
C ASN A 140 -1.16 2.04 0.69
N ALA A 141 -2.16 1.55 1.42
CA ALA A 141 -2.51 2.05 2.76
C ALA A 141 -1.69 1.31 3.83
N PRO A 142 -1.08 2.02 4.80
CA PRO A 142 -0.34 1.39 5.88
C PRO A 142 -1.24 0.45 6.70
N GLY A 143 -0.79 -0.78 6.93
CA GLY A 143 -1.47 -1.75 7.80
C GLY A 143 -2.79 -2.34 7.29
N ALA A 144 -3.27 -1.94 6.12
CA ALA A 144 -4.49 -2.51 5.55
C ALA A 144 -4.18 -3.74 4.71
N ASN A 145 -5.02 -4.77 4.84
CA ASN A 145 -5.05 -5.83 3.85
C ASN A 145 -5.49 -5.26 2.50
N LEU A 146 -4.98 -5.83 1.42
CA LEU A 146 -5.28 -5.35 0.07
C LEU A 146 -6.78 -5.30 -0.22
N SER A 147 -7.57 -6.26 0.32
CA SER A 147 -9.03 -6.26 0.18
C SER A 147 -9.70 -5.02 0.77
N ASN A 148 -9.20 -4.52 1.89
CA ASN A 148 -9.76 -3.34 2.56
C ASN A 148 -9.50 -2.06 1.75
N ALA A 149 -8.34 -2.00 1.04
CA ALA A 149 -7.99 -0.87 0.20
C ALA A 149 -8.80 -0.77 -1.10
N LEU A 150 -9.53 -1.83 -1.50
CA LEU A 150 -10.35 -1.81 -2.72
C LEU A 150 -11.64 -1.00 -2.56
N ALA A 151 -12.17 -0.91 -1.33
CA ALA A 151 -13.38 -0.17 -1.04
C ALA A 151 -13.17 1.33 -1.34
N GLY A 152 -14.03 1.91 -2.16
CA GLY A 152 -13.95 3.33 -2.54
C GLY A 152 -12.87 3.69 -3.57
N VAL A 153 -11.89 2.81 -3.83
CA VAL A 153 -10.83 3.03 -4.85
C VAL A 153 -11.26 2.49 -6.21
N VAL A 154 -11.92 1.34 -6.24
CA VAL A 154 -12.31 0.68 -7.48
C VAL A 154 -13.81 0.85 -7.72
N PRO A 155 -14.24 1.64 -8.72
CA PRO A 155 -15.67 1.80 -9.00
C PRO A 155 -16.36 0.46 -9.29
N GLY A 156 -17.49 0.21 -8.62
CA GLY A 156 -18.28 -1.01 -8.78
C GLY A 156 -17.78 -2.21 -7.98
N ILE A 157 -16.82 -2.04 -7.09
CA ILE A 157 -16.50 -3.00 -6.03
C ILE A 157 -17.28 -2.61 -4.76
N ILE A 158 -17.95 -3.58 -4.18
CA ILE A 158 -18.56 -3.51 -2.86
C ILE A 158 -17.69 -4.39 -1.96
N ALA A 159 -17.14 -3.83 -0.90
CA ALA A 159 -16.34 -4.58 0.06
C ALA A 159 -16.92 -4.41 1.46
N MET A 160 -16.91 -5.49 2.23
CA MET A 160 -17.41 -5.53 3.60
C MET A 160 -16.37 -6.21 4.49
N GLN A 161 -15.90 -5.49 5.50
CA GLN A 161 -15.05 -6.02 6.54
C GLN A 161 -15.93 -6.41 7.74
N THR A 162 -15.92 -7.68 8.10
CA THR A 162 -16.74 -8.23 9.19
C THR A 162 -16.03 -8.22 10.53
N SER A 163 -14.70 -8.30 10.53
CA SER A 163 -13.88 -8.28 11.74
C SER A 163 -12.71 -7.31 11.61
N GLY A 164 -12.27 -6.77 12.73
CA GLY A 164 -11.04 -5.99 12.85
C GLY A 164 -9.93 -6.75 13.59
N GLU A 165 -10.13 -8.03 13.91
CA GLU A 165 -9.13 -8.82 14.61
C GLU A 165 -7.94 -9.17 13.71
N PRO A 166 -6.73 -9.22 14.25
CA PRO A 166 -5.54 -9.62 13.53
C PRO A 166 -5.71 -10.98 12.84
N GLY A 167 -5.45 -11.00 11.52
CA GLY A 167 -5.61 -12.19 10.68
C GLY A 167 -7.03 -12.51 10.23
N GLU A 168 -8.06 -11.86 10.79
CA GLU A 168 -9.48 -11.93 10.38
C GLU A 168 -9.99 -10.61 9.81
N ASN A 169 -9.12 -9.62 9.69
CA ASN A 169 -9.43 -8.25 9.28
C ASN A 169 -9.47 -8.06 7.75
N MET A 170 -9.70 -9.14 7.00
CA MET A 170 -9.84 -9.10 5.55
C MET A 170 -11.27 -8.77 5.15
N SER A 171 -11.44 -7.97 4.08
CA SER A 171 -12.76 -7.73 3.50
C SER A 171 -13.14 -8.79 2.49
N GLU A 172 -14.38 -9.24 2.56
CA GLU A 172 -15.04 -9.87 1.43
C GLU A 172 -15.47 -8.81 0.43
N PHE A 173 -15.39 -9.10 -0.85
CA PHE A 173 -15.77 -8.14 -1.87
C PHE A 173 -16.48 -8.79 -3.06
N TRP A 174 -17.31 -8.00 -3.71
CA TRP A 174 -18.10 -8.37 -4.88
C TRP A 174 -17.95 -7.31 -5.97
N ILE A 175 -17.96 -7.77 -7.21
CA ILE A 175 -17.91 -6.89 -8.38
C ILE A 175 -19.35 -6.73 -8.89
N ARG A 176 -19.88 -5.49 -8.81
CA ARG A 176 -21.28 -5.16 -9.19
C ARG A 176 -22.36 -5.94 -8.40
N GLY A 177 -22.01 -6.45 -7.22
CA GLY A 177 -22.91 -7.22 -6.37
C GLY A 177 -22.79 -8.73 -6.56
N MET A 178 -23.63 -9.47 -5.83
CA MET A 178 -23.70 -10.93 -5.94
C MET A 178 -24.60 -11.31 -7.12
N SER A 179 -24.04 -11.95 -8.15
CA SER A 179 -24.79 -12.40 -9.32
C SER A 179 -25.15 -13.88 -9.30
N THR A 180 -24.58 -14.66 -8.37
CA THR A 180 -24.82 -16.09 -8.21
C THR A 180 -25.25 -16.41 -6.78
N PHE A 181 -26.22 -17.35 -6.66
CA PHE A 181 -26.61 -17.94 -5.39
C PHE A 181 -25.79 -19.22 -5.17
N GLY A 182 -25.08 -19.33 -4.05
CA GLY A 182 -24.35 -20.54 -3.68
C GLY A 182 -23.00 -20.26 -2.99
N ALA A 183 -22.24 -21.32 -2.74
CA ALA A 183 -21.02 -21.31 -1.92
C ALA A 183 -19.84 -20.48 -2.48
N LYS A 184 -19.89 -20.07 -3.76
CA LYS A 184 -18.85 -19.26 -4.41
C LYS A 184 -19.48 -18.01 -5.03
N SER A 185 -19.81 -17.04 -4.21
CA SER A 185 -20.34 -15.73 -4.65
C SER A 185 -19.26 -14.70 -4.95
N GLY A 186 -18.00 -14.96 -4.59
CA GLY A 186 -16.88 -14.06 -4.79
C GLY A 186 -16.34 -14.01 -6.24
N ALA A 187 -15.59 -12.97 -6.56
CA ALA A 187 -14.90 -12.83 -7.83
C ALA A 187 -13.76 -13.85 -7.98
N LEU A 188 -13.46 -14.26 -9.21
CA LEU A 188 -12.30 -15.08 -9.52
C LEU A 188 -11.02 -14.22 -9.44
N ILE A 189 -10.07 -14.62 -8.62
CA ILE A 189 -8.79 -13.91 -8.45
C ILE A 189 -7.67 -14.72 -9.06
N LEU A 190 -6.97 -14.12 -10.00
CA LEU A 190 -5.83 -14.71 -10.69
C LEU A 190 -4.57 -13.89 -10.46
N VAL A 191 -3.55 -14.54 -9.91
CA VAL A 191 -2.22 -13.96 -9.71
C VAL A 191 -1.25 -14.64 -10.65
N ASP A 192 -0.69 -13.89 -11.59
CA ASP A 192 0.13 -14.41 -12.68
C ASP A 192 -0.53 -15.58 -13.41
N GLY A 193 -1.86 -15.54 -13.55
CA GLY A 193 -2.68 -16.56 -14.22
C GLY A 193 -3.10 -17.75 -13.34
N VAL A 194 -2.68 -17.81 -12.07
CA VAL A 194 -3.03 -18.88 -11.12
C VAL A 194 -4.06 -18.37 -10.11
N GLU A 195 -5.11 -19.15 -9.83
CA GLU A 195 -6.11 -18.81 -8.83
C GLU A 195 -5.50 -18.86 -7.43
N ARG A 196 -5.54 -17.72 -6.75
CA ARG A 196 -4.99 -17.52 -5.39
C ARG A 196 -5.78 -16.45 -4.65
N SER A 197 -5.67 -16.47 -3.31
CA SER A 197 -6.04 -15.31 -2.50
C SER A 197 -5.05 -14.17 -2.72
N PHE A 198 -5.54 -12.95 -3.00
CA PHE A 198 -4.66 -11.79 -3.21
C PHE A 198 -4.26 -11.12 -1.89
N ASN A 199 -4.95 -11.39 -0.79
CA ASN A 199 -4.56 -10.90 0.53
C ASN A 199 -3.22 -11.47 1.02
N GLU A 200 -2.75 -12.55 0.38
CA GLU A 200 -1.47 -13.20 0.67
C GLU A 200 -0.28 -12.52 -0.03
N ILE A 201 -0.55 -11.52 -0.88
CA ILE A 201 0.48 -10.87 -1.70
C ILE A 201 0.71 -9.46 -1.19
N PRO A 202 1.95 -9.09 -0.88
CA PRO A 202 2.31 -7.72 -0.58
C PRO A 202 1.95 -6.77 -1.73
N VAL A 203 1.43 -5.59 -1.42
CA VAL A 203 1.15 -4.55 -2.43
C VAL A 203 2.42 -4.16 -3.17
N GLU A 204 3.55 -4.17 -2.49
CA GLU A 204 4.87 -3.88 -3.02
C GLU A 204 5.33 -4.84 -4.13
N ASP A 205 4.78 -6.06 -4.16
CA ASP A 205 5.09 -7.07 -5.18
C ASP A 205 4.20 -6.96 -6.42
N ILE A 206 3.16 -6.12 -6.38
CA ILE A 206 2.20 -6.00 -7.48
C ILE A 206 2.71 -4.99 -8.51
N GLU A 207 2.69 -5.39 -9.77
CA GLU A 207 2.98 -4.54 -10.94
C GLU A 207 1.69 -3.92 -11.49
N SER A 208 0.63 -4.74 -11.63
CA SER A 208 -0.66 -4.27 -12.13
C SER A 208 -1.82 -4.99 -11.47
N PHE A 209 -2.92 -4.26 -11.29
CA PHE A 209 -4.17 -4.75 -10.75
C PHE A 209 -5.31 -4.35 -11.70
N SER A 210 -5.95 -5.32 -12.33
CA SER A 210 -7.01 -5.09 -13.31
C SER A 210 -8.28 -5.83 -12.89
N VAL A 211 -9.41 -5.15 -12.99
CA VAL A 211 -10.73 -5.72 -12.67
C VAL A 211 -11.57 -5.81 -13.95
N LEU A 212 -11.91 -7.04 -14.32
CA LEU A 212 -12.79 -7.37 -15.44
C LEU A 212 -14.23 -7.46 -14.92
N LYS A 213 -15.09 -6.55 -15.35
CA LYS A 213 -16.45 -6.40 -14.82
C LYS A 213 -17.53 -6.93 -15.75
N ASP A 214 -17.26 -6.96 -17.05
CA ASP A 214 -18.24 -7.32 -18.07
C ASP A 214 -18.07 -8.76 -18.55
N ALA A 215 -19.19 -9.40 -18.90
CA ALA A 215 -19.21 -10.77 -19.41
C ALA A 215 -18.32 -10.96 -20.65
N SER A 216 -18.23 -9.96 -21.53
CA SER A 216 -17.34 -9.98 -22.71
C SER A 216 -15.86 -10.07 -22.34
N ALA A 217 -15.45 -9.41 -21.24
CA ALA A 217 -14.08 -9.45 -20.76
C ALA A 217 -13.77 -10.73 -19.94
N THR A 218 -14.79 -11.33 -19.30
CA THR A 218 -14.64 -12.53 -18.47
C THR A 218 -14.97 -13.84 -19.19
N ALA A 219 -15.46 -13.80 -20.44
CA ALA A 219 -15.93 -14.93 -21.22
C ALA A 219 -14.93 -16.09 -21.30
N ILE A 220 -13.63 -15.82 -21.40
CA ILE A 220 -12.60 -16.86 -21.49
C ILE A 220 -12.45 -17.67 -20.20
N TYR A 221 -12.94 -17.16 -19.06
CA TYR A 221 -12.94 -17.86 -17.78
C TYR A 221 -14.20 -18.68 -17.54
N GLY A 222 -15.14 -18.63 -18.50
CA GLY A 222 -16.39 -19.38 -18.44
C GLY A 222 -17.20 -19.07 -17.19
N GLN A 223 -17.86 -20.10 -16.62
CA GLN A 223 -18.71 -19.98 -15.44
C GLN A 223 -17.96 -19.40 -14.21
N ARG A 224 -16.65 -19.65 -14.08
CA ARG A 224 -15.85 -19.16 -12.97
C ARG A 224 -15.68 -17.62 -12.99
N GLY A 225 -15.79 -17.00 -14.16
CA GLY A 225 -15.74 -15.57 -14.33
C GLY A 225 -17.08 -14.84 -14.18
N ALA A 226 -18.17 -15.54 -13.84
CA ALA A 226 -19.53 -14.97 -13.78
C ALA A 226 -19.67 -13.80 -12.79
N ASN A 227 -18.97 -13.86 -11.66
CA ASN A 227 -18.95 -12.80 -10.63
C ASN A 227 -17.85 -11.75 -10.84
N GLY A 228 -17.25 -11.70 -12.04
CA GLY A 228 -16.12 -10.87 -12.37
C GLY A 228 -14.76 -11.53 -12.10
N VAL A 229 -13.73 -10.95 -12.67
CA VAL A 229 -12.36 -11.48 -12.55
C VAL A 229 -11.40 -10.38 -12.14
N VAL A 230 -10.54 -10.65 -11.18
CA VAL A 230 -9.44 -9.81 -10.79
C VAL A 230 -8.14 -10.41 -11.30
N LEU A 231 -7.40 -9.65 -12.10
CA LEU A 231 -6.09 -10.03 -12.62
C LEU A 231 -5.01 -9.24 -11.89
N ILE A 232 -4.11 -9.95 -11.26
CA ILE A 232 -2.95 -9.39 -10.58
C ILE A 232 -1.71 -9.89 -11.30
N THR A 233 -0.86 -8.97 -11.72
CA THR A 233 0.46 -9.30 -12.24
C THR A 233 1.51 -8.87 -11.23
N THR A 234 2.45 -9.74 -10.93
CA THR A 234 3.52 -9.44 -9.99
C THR A 234 4.74 -8.84 -10.70
N LYS A 235 5.49 -8.03 -9.96
CA LYS A 235 6.71 -7.38 -10.45
C LYS A 235 7.73 -8.39 -10.95
N ARG A 236 8.38 -8.05 -12.05
CA ARG A 236 9.49 -8.80 -12.64
C ARG A 236 10.74 -7.95 -12.71
N GLY A 237 11.88 -8.59 -12.90
CA GLY A 237 13.14 -7.88 -13.06
C GLY A 237 13.21 -7.12 -14.37
N GLU A 238 13.92 -5.99 -14.34
CA GLU A 238 14.27 -5.20 -15.52
C GLU A 238 15.78 -5.27 -15.77
N LYS A 239 16.18 -5.04 -17.02
CA LYS A 239 17.59 -4.89 -17.35
C LYS A 239 18.16 -3.65 -16.67
N GLY A 240 19.25 -3.81 -15.93
CA GLY A 240 19.91 -2.70 -15.27
C GLY A 240 20.67 -3.10 -14.01
N LYS A 241 21.24 -2.11 -13.35
CA LYS A 241 21.87 -2.30 -12.04
C LYS A 241 20.85 -2.74 -11.01
N VAL A 242 21.30 -3.44 -9.99
CA VAL A 242 20.47 -3.87 -8.86
C VAL A 242 19.83 -2.64 -8.21
N LYS A 243 18.51 -2.66 -8.13
CA LYS A 243 17.71 -1.69 -7.36
C LYS A 243 17.27 -2.37 -6.08
N ILE A 244 17.50 -1.75 -4.95
CA ILE A 244 17.11 -2.23 -3.62
C ILE A 244 16.08 -1.25 -3.09
N ASN A 245 14.89 -1.75 -2.72
CA ASN A 245 13.88 -0.96 -2.06
C ASN A 245 13.59 -1.56 -0.70
N VAL A 246 13.58 -0.73 0.33
CA VAL A 246 13.24 -1.10 1.69
C VAL A 246 12.10 -0.20 2.13
N LYS A 247 11.04 -0.79 2.67
CA LYS A 247 9.89 -0.08 3.20
C LYS A 247 9.53 -0.66 4.55
N THR A 248 9.40 0.19 5.54
CA THR A 248 8.98 -0.19 6.88
C THR A 248 7.83 0.70 7.31
N GLY A 249 6.96 0.19 8.15
CA GLY A 249 5.85 0.96 8.69
C GLY A 249 5.45 0.49 10.06
N PHE A 250 4.93 1.44 10.81
CA PHE A 250 4.30 1.25 12.10
C PHE A 250 2.91 1.86 12.05
N SER A 251 1.92 1.15 12.59
CA SER A 251 0.56 1.63 12.70
C SER A 251 0.04 1.38 14.11
N TRP A 252 -0.76 2.30 14.60
CA TRP A 252 -1.51 2.12 15.83
C TRP A 252 -2.99 1.98 15.47
N ASN A 253 -3.52 0.77 15.59
CA ASN A 253 -4.87 0.43 15.17
C ASN A 253 -5.85 0.69 16.31
N THR A 254 -6.83 1.57 16.07
CA THR A 254 -7.89 1.90 17.01
C THR A 254 -9.25 1.55 16.41
N PRO A 255 -10.26 1.19 17.19
CA PRO A 255 -11.60 0.95 16.67
C PRO A 255 -12.21 2.27 16.16
N VAL A 256 -12.80 2.23 14.99
CA VAL A 256 -13.49 3.41 14.40
C VAL A 256 -14.81 3.67 15.10
N LYS A 257 -15.54 2.60 15.44
CA LYS A 257 -16.82 2.67 16.14
C LYS A 257 -16.88 1.50 17.12
N VAL A 258 -17.33 1.79 18.31
CA VAL A 258 -17.55 0.79 19.36
C VAL A 258 -18.98 0.94 19.83
N PRO A 259 -19.78 -0.14 19.94
CA PRO A 259 -21.10 -0.06 20.53
C PRO A 259 -21.02 0.46 21.98
N GLU A 260 -21.93 1.30 22.33
CA GLU A 260 -22.14 1.70 23.72
C GLU A 260 -23.10 0.71 24.35
N TYR A 261 -22.72 0.14 25.48
CA TYR A 261 -23.57 -0.78 26.23
C TYR A 261 -24.27 -0.03 27.34
N ALA A 262 -25.48 -0.48 27.69
CA ALA A 262 -26.22 0.03 28.82
C ALA A 262 -25.44 -0.24 30.12
N ASN A 263 -25.41 0.73 31.01
CA ASN A 263 -24.91 0.50 32.38
C ASN A 263 -25.89 -0.42 33.16
N ALA A 264 -25.49 -0.85 34.35
CA ALA A 264 -26.29 -1.79 35.15
C ALA A 264 -27.71 -1.24 35.45
N TYR A 265 -27.86 0.05 35.72
CA TYR A 265 -29.15 0.68 35.99
C TYR A 265 -30.04 0.74 34.76
N ASP A 266 -29.50 1.18 33.64
CA ASP A 266 -30.25 1.26 32.38
C ASP A 266 -30.70 -0.12 31.92
N TRP A 267 -29.79 -1.12 32.02
CA TRP A 267 -30.12 -2.50 31.69
C TRP A 267 -31.23 -3.06 32.57
N ALA A 268 -31.12 -2.87 33.91
CA ALA A 268 -32.14 -3.34 34.86
C ALA A 268 -33.51 -2.63 34.63
N SER A 269 -33.47 -1.35 34.28
CA SER A 269 -34.69 -0.56 33.95
C SER A 269 -35.38 -1.09 32.71
N LEU A 270 -34.61 -1.34 31.64
CA LEU A 270 -35.11 -1.91 30.39
C LEU A 270 -35.65 -3.33 30.59
N ALA A 271 -34.96 -4.16 31.40
CA ALA A 271 -35.41 -5.50 31.73
C ALA A 271 -36.75 -5.50 32.44
N ASN A 272 -36.94 -4.63 33.44
CA ASN A 272 -38.21 -4.44 34.12
C ASN A 272 -39.32 -3.95 33.18
N GLU A 273 -39.06 -2.92 32.36
CA GLU A 273 -40.00 -2.41 31.35
C GLU A 273 -40.42 -3.51 30.35
N ALA A 274 -39.50 -4.35 29.91
CA ALA A 274 -39.78 -5.43 28.99
C ALA A 274 -40.71 -6.51 29.62
N LEU A 275 -40.55 -6.80 30.91
CA LEU A 275 -41.40 -7.76 31.64
C LEU A 275 -42.80 -7.16 31.94
N GLU A 276 -42.83 -5.91 32.38
CA GLU A 276 -44.08 -5.20 32.58
C GLU A 276 -44.93 -5.10 31.29
N GLY A 277 -44.28 -4.87 30.15
CA GLY A 277 -44.90 -4.91 28.82
C GLY A 277 -45.47 -6.27 28.44
N ARG A 278 -45.06 -7.35 29.10
CA ARG A 278 -45.60 -8.72 28.95
C ARG A 278 -46.59 -9.11 30.04
N TYR A 279 -46.95 -8.13 30.92
CA TYR A 279 -47.77 -8.37 32.11
C TYR A 279 -47.15 -9.35 33.11
N GLU A 280 -45.82 -9.38 33.15
CA GLU A 280 -45.03 -10.17 34.11
C GLU A 280 -44.53 -9.29 35.26
N SER A 281 -44.15 -9.89 36.39
CA SER A 281 -43.58 -9.16 37.51
C SER A 281 -42.19 -8.65 37.14
N PRO A 282 -41.80 -7.40 37.60
CA PRO A 282 -40.47 -6.88 37.36
C PRO A 282 -39.39 -7.82 37.92
N LEU A 283 -38.25 -7.86 37.26
CA LEU A 283 -37.12 -8.67 37.65
C LEU A 283 -36.44 -8.11 38.90
N TYR A 284 -36.34 -6.78 38.98
CA TYR A 284 -35.73 -6.05 40.09
C TYR A 284 -36.76 -5.24 40.84
N THR A 285 -36.76 -5.37 42.16
CA THR A 285 -37.63 -4.57 43.05
C THR A 285 -37.20 -3.11 43.09
N SER A 286 -38.06 -2.23 43.62
CA SER A 286 -37.74 -0.80 43.78
C SER A 286 -36.52 -0.57 44.68
N GLU A 287 -36.33 -1.38 45.70
CA GLU A 287 -35.17 -1.34 46.61
C GLU A 287 -33.91 -1.73 45.87
N GLU A 288 -33.92 -2.83 45.11
CA GLU A 288 -32.78 -3.28 44.29
C GLU A 288 -32.43 -2.26 43.21
N MET A 289 -33.42 -1.66 42.54
CA MET A 289 -33.19 -0.57 41.57
C MET A 289 -32.48 0.63 42.19
N ASN A 290 -32.80 0.99 43.47
CA ASN A 290 -32.08 2.04 44.16
C ASN A 290 -30.65 1.63 44.53
N ILE A 291 -30.43 0.38 44.94
CA ILE A 291 -29.08 -0.14 45.23
C ILE A 291 -28.21 -0.07 43.95
N ILE A 292 -28.74 -0.53 42.80
CA ILE A 292 -28.07 -0.48 41.50
C ILE A 292 -27.78 0.97 41.09
N ARG A 293 -28.78 1.83 41.18
CA ARG A 293 -28.69 3.23 40.74
C ARG A 293 -27.60 4.02 41.46
N TYR A 294 -27.49 3.81 42.78
CA TYR A 294 -26.57 4.55 43.64
C TYR A 294 -25.27 3.77 43.93
N GLY A 295 -25.12 2.56 43.38
CA GLY A 295 -23.93 1.72 43.57
C GLY A 295 -23.67 1.38 45.03
N LEU A 296 -24.74 1.12 45.82
CA LEU A 296 -24.64 0.91 47.26
C LEU A 296 -24.05 -0.43 47.62
N ASP A 297 -24.12 -1.43 46.73
CA ASP A 297 -23.54 -2.75 46.88
C ASP A 297 -22.98 -3.21 45.51
N SER A 298 -21.69 -2.97 45.32
CA SER A 298 -20.95 -3.32 44.11
C SER A 298 -20.63 -4.81 43.98
N ASP A 299 -20.72 -5.56 45.06
CA ASP A 299 -20.44 -7.01 45.05
C ASP A 299 -21.65 -7.79 44.60
N LEU A 300 -22.85 -7.36 45.03
CA LEU A 300 -24.11 -8.00 44.65
C LEU A 300 -24.64 -7.48 43.30
N TYR A 301 -24.49 -6.17 43.03
CA TYR A 301 -24.94 -5.54 41.80
C TYR A 301 -23.79 -4.75 41.14
N PRO A 302 -22.85 -5.45 40.49
CA PRO A 302 -21.70 -4.82 39.86
C PRO A 302 -22.10 -3.99 38.63
N ASN A 303 -21.50 -2.81 38.48
CA ASN A 303 -21.60 -2.00 37.27
C ASN A 303 -20.25 -1.94 36.60
N VAL A 304 -19.93 -2.99 35.81
CA VAL A 304 -18.63 -3.16 35.17
C VAL A 304 -18.73 -2.87 33.69
N ASP A 305 -17.90 -1.97 33.20
CA ASP A 305 -17.64 -1.85 31.76
C ASP A 305 -16.64 -2.95 31.36
N TRP A 306 -17.19 -4.08 30.92
CA TRP A 306 -16.40 -5.22 30.49
C TRP A 306 -15.49 -4.92 29.34
N ARG A 307 -15.89 -3.99 28.46
CA ARG A 307 -15.08 -3.58 27.32
C ARG A 307 -13.80 -2.86 27.77
N ASP A 308 -13.93 -1.86 28.66
CA ASP A 308 -12.78 -1.15 29.22
C ASP A 308 -11.89 -2.07 30.06
N LEU A 309 -12.51 -3.04 30.72
CA LEU A 309 -11.76 -4.04 31.49
C LEU A 309 -10.96 -4.98 30.57
N MET A 310 -11.55 -5.45 29.48
CA MET A 310 -10.97 -6.51 28.64
C MET A 310 -10.20 -5.99 27.43
N LEU A 311 -10.49 -4.79 26.94
CA LEU A 311 -9.90 -4.26 25.72
C LEU A 311 -8.95 -3.09 26.00
N LYS A 312 -7.88 -3.04 25.20
CA LYS A 312 -6.99 -1.89 25.07
C LYS A 312 -7.62 -0.87 24.12
N SER A 313 -7.29 0.41 24.26
CA SER A 313 -7.75 1.49 23.36
C SER A 313 -7.25 1.31 21.94
N GLY A 314 -6.13 0.64 21.75
CA GLY A 314 -5.55 0.33 20.44
C GLY A 314 -4.45 -0.72 20.56
N ALA A 315 -3.94 -1.15 19.40
CA ALA A 315 -2.89 -2.15 19.30
C ALA A 315 -1.90 -1.81 18.17
N PRO A 316 -0.60 -2.12 18.35
CA PRO A 316 0.43 -1.86 17.37
C PRO A 316 0.37 -2.87 16.22
N SER A 317 0.80 -2.41 15.05
CA SER A 317 1.05 -3.22 13.88
C SER A 317 2.34 -2.76 13.20
N TYR A 318 3.14 -3.70 12.75
CA TYR A 318 4.44 -3.46 12.13
C TYR A 318 4.52 -4.17 10.81
N TYR A 319 5.16 -3.55 9.83
CA TYR A 319 5.56 -4.23 8.62
C TYR A 319 6.94 -3.80 8.15
N ALA A 320 7.65 -4.72 7.52
CA ALA A 320 8.92 -4.47 6.86
C ALA A 320 8.94 -5.23 5.55
N ASN A 321 9.21 -4.54 4.44
CA ASN A 321 9.36 -5.11 3.12
C ASN A 321 10.73 -4.76 2.56
N ILE A 322 11.40 -5.74 1.98
CA ILE A 322 12.63 -5.55 1.22
C ILE A 322 12.47 -6.21 -0.13
N ASN A 323 12.84 -5.52 -1.20
CA ASN A 323 12.87 -6.12 -2.52
C ASN A 323 14.12 -5.72 -3.31
N PHE A 324 14.54 -6.65 -4.16
CA PHE A 324 15.69 -6.54 -5.04
C PHE A 324 15.23 -6.78 -6.47
N SER A 325 15.54 -5.90 -7.38
CA SER A 325 15.27 -6.06 -8.79
C SER A 325 16.47 -5.69 -9.63
N GLY A 326 16.68 -6.40 -10.74
CA GLY A 326 17.79 -6.11 -11.63
C GLY A 326 17.91 -7.17 -12.71
N GLY A 327 18.95 -7.06 -13.50
CA GLY A 327 19.24 -8.09 -14.49
C GLY A 327 20.11 -7.64 -15.64
N SER A 328 20.45 -8.60 -16.46
CA SER A 328 21.17 -8.46 -17.73
C SER A 328 20.25 -8.74 -18.91
N ASP A 329 20.82 -8.78 -20.12
CA ASP A 329 20.10 -9.22 -21.32
C ASP A 329 19.62 -10.67 -21.22
N ASN A 330 20.36 -11.52 -20.50
CA ASN A 330 20.08 -12.94 -20.41
C ASN A 330 19.22 -13.32 -19.19
N VAL A 331 19.38 -12.64 -18.07
CA VAL A 331 18.66 -12.98 -16.82
C VAL A 331 18.16 -11.70 -16.15
N ARG A 332 16.89 -11.69 -15.81
CA ARG A 332 16.24 -10.62 -15.03
C ARG A 332 15.57 -11.23 -13.82
N TYR A 333 15.62 -10.56 -12.68
CA TYR A 333 15.10 -11.08 -11.43
C TYR A 333 14.43 -10.01 -10.59
N PHE A 334 13.40 -10.44 -9.88
CA PHE A 334 12.76 -9.71 -8.79
C PHE A 334 12.66 -10.66 -7.61
N VAL A 335 13.18 -10.25 -6.45
CA VAL A 335 13.11 -11.02 -5.21
C VAL A 335 12.60 -10.12 -4.12
N SER A 336 11.62 -10.57 -3.35
CA SER A 336 11.08 -9.82 -2.22
C SER A 336 10.90 -10.69 -0.99
N GLY A 337 10.94 -10.02 0.17
CA GLY A 337 10.57 -10.55 1.46
C GLY A 337 9.80 -9.52 2.27
N GLN A 338 8.73 -9.94 2.94
CA GLN A 338 7.97 -9.07 3.82
C GLN A 338 7.65 -9.79 5.13
N TYR A 339 7.77 -9.04 6.21
CA TYR A 339 7.27 -9.41 7.53
C TYR A 339 6.15 -8.46 7.93
N THR A 340 5.07 -9.01 8.46
CA THR A 340 3.95 -8.26 9.02
C THR A 340 3.62 -8.85 10.39
N SER A 341 3.43 -7.99 11.38
CA SER A 341 3.02 -8.37 12.73
C SER A 341 1.89 -7.45 13.17
N GLU A 342 0.81 -8.04 13.65
CA GLU A 342 -0.37 -7.33 14.15
C GLU A 342 -0.74 -7.87 15.52
N ASP A 343 -0.89 -6.99 16.50
CA ASP A 343 -1.37 -7.33 17.82
C ASP A 343 -2.86 -7.06 17.97
N GLY A 344 -3.52 -7.89 18.75
CA GLY A 344 -4.91 -7.71 19.16
C GLY A 344 -5.04 -6.77 20.35
N ARG A 345 -6.28 -6.43 20.66
CA ARG A 345 -6.61 -5.48 21.71
C ARG A 345 -7.00 -6.08 23.04
N TYR A 346 -7.04 -7.41 23.18
CA TYR A 346 -7.36 -8.03 24.45
C TYR A 346 -6.27 -7.73 25.50
N ARG A 347 -6.69 -7.38 26.70
CA ARG A 347 -5.79 -7.26 27.85
C ARG A 347 -5.44 -8.64 28.33
N THR A 348 -4.18 -8.90 28.56
CA THR A 348 -3.68 -10.17 29.08
C THR A 348 -3.16 -9.97 30.50
N SER A 349 -3.57 -10.83 31.42
CA SER A 349 -2.98 -10.88 32.77
C SER A 349 -1.85 -11.89 32.76
N SER A 350 -0.61 -11.40 32.62
CA SER A 350 0.57 -12.26 32.66
C SER A 350 0.88 -12.83 34.06
N SER A 351 0.23 -12.31 35.10
CA SER A 351 0.36 -12.80 36.47
C SER A 351 -0.50 -14.05 36.73
N GLU A 352 -1.58 -14.22 35.99
CA GLU A 352 -2.53 -15.30 36.22
C GLU A 352 -2.45 -16.40 35.14
N ASN A 353 -2.06 -16.07 33.94
CA ASN A 353 -2.02 -17.01 32.83
C ASN A 353 -0.59 -17.26 32.35
N LYS A 354 -0.23 -18.52 32.17
CA LYS A 354 1.06 -18.95 31.58
C LYS A 354 1.06 -18.86 30.04
N TYR A 355 -0.07 -18.48 29.43
CA TYR A 355 -0.26 -18.39 27.98
C TYR A 355 -0.80 -17.01 27.59
N ASN A 356 -0.54 -16.63 26.36
CA ASN A 356 -1.03 -15.36 25.81
C ASN A 356 -2.47 -15.50 25.35
N THR A 357 -3.38 -14.75 25.98
CA THR A 357 -4.82 -14.72 25.65
C THR A 357 -5.14 -13.65 24.61
N ASN A 358 -4.16 -12.82 24.20
CA ASN A 358 -4.35 -11.83 23.16
C ASN A 358 -4.27 -12.47 21.76
N THR A 359 -5.00 -11.92 20.80
CA THR A 359 -4.82 -12.26 19.40
C THR A 359 -3.49 -11.69 18.90
N THR A 360 -2.67 -12.51 18.27
CA THR A 360 -1.46 -12.07 17.58
C THR A 360 -1.41 -12.71 16.20
N TYR A 361 -0.96 -11.95 15.21
CA TYR A 361 -0.83 -12.41 13.84
C TYR A 361 0.51 -12.00 13.29
N GLU A 362 1.29 -12.97 12.84
CA GLU A 362 2.58 -12.77 12.19
C GLU A 362 2.58 -13.44 10.84
N ARG A 363 3.03 -12.73 9.82
CA ARG A 363 3.11 -13.24 8.45
C ARG A 363 4.46 -12.93 7.82
N TRP A 364 5.08 -13.94 7.26
CA TRP A 364 6.25 -13.86 6.42
C TRP A 364 5.85 -14.14 4.98
N ASN A 365 6.06 -13.20 4.07
CA ASN A 365 5.88 -13.41 2.64
C ASN A 365 7.24 -13.47 1.96
N TYR A 366 7.35 -14.30 0.94
CA TYR A 366 8.53 -14.34 0.08
C TYR A 366 8.12 -14.54 -1.37
N ARG A 367 8.87 -13.95 -2.29
CA ARG A 367 8.69 -14.09 -3.73
C ARG A 367 10.01 -14.01 -4.46
N ALA A 368 10.13 -14.82 -5.52
CA ALA A 368 11.23 -14.74 -6.48
C ALA A 368 10.66 -14.96 -7.88
N ASN A 369 10.81 -13.98 -8.74
CA ASN A 369 10.47 -14.04 -10.16
C ASN A 369 11.75 -13.91 -10.97
N VAL A 370 12.05 -14.89 -11.80
CA VAL A 370 13.26 -14.93 -12.62
C VAL A 370 12.88 -15.22 -14.08
N ASP A 371 13.30 -14.35 -14.99
CA ASP A 371 13.13 -14.49 -16.42
C ASP A 371 14.51 -14.75 -17.05
N MET A 372 14.67 -15.85 -17.76
CA MET A 372 15.91 -16.25 -18.40
C MET A 372 15.71 -16.41 -19.90
N ASN A 373 16.49 -15.71 -20.70
CA ASN A 373 16.54 -15.89 -22.15
C ASN A 373 17.48 -17.08 -22.47
N LEU A 374 16.90 -18.27 -22.66
CA LEU A 374 17.66 -19.49 -22.99
C LEU A 374 18.21 -19.44 -24.41
N THR A 375 17.40 -18.90 -25.33
CA THR A 375 17.77 -18.66 -26.72
C THR A 375 17.18 -17.31 -27.15
N ARG A 376 17.45 -16.89 -28.39
CA ARG A 376 16.84 -15.67 -28.97
C ARG A 376 15.31 -15.73 -29.07
N SER A 377 14.74 -16.94 -29.11
CA SER A 377 13.29 -17.16 -29.22
C SER A 377 12.66 -17.81 -28.00
N THR A 378 13.44 -18.26 -27.01
CA THR A 378 12.93 -19.01 -25.87
C THR A 378 13.26 -18.30 -24.57
N ILE A 379 12.20 -17.97 -23.83
CA ILE A 379 12.29 -17.34 -22.50
C ILE A 379 11.71 -18.30 -21.47
N LEU A 380 12.52 -18.66 -20.48
CA LEU A 380 12.07 -19.40 -19.30
C LEU A 380 11.68 -18.40 -18.21
N LYS A 381 10.43 -18.47 -17.77
CA LYS A 381 9.91 -17.65 -16.66
C LYS A 381 9.61 -18.55 -15.46
N VAL A 382 10.31 -18.31 -14.37
CA VAL A 382 10.12 -19.02 -13.10
C VAL A 382 9.58 -18.05 -12.08
N SER A 383 8.49 -18.42 -11.41
CA SER A 383 7.91 -17.64 -10.33
C SER A 383 7.69 -18.56 -9.13
N VAL A 384 8.29 -18.21 -8.01
CA VAL A 384 8.15 -18.90 -6.72
C VAL A 384 7.66 -17.87 -5.72
N GLY A 385 6.66 -18.21 -4.95
CA GLY A 385 6.15 -17.34 -3.89
C GLY A 385 5.31 -18.10 -2.90
N GLY A 386 5.32 -17.63 -1.66
CA GLY A 386 4.58 -18.24 -0.57
C GLY A 386 4.55 -17.35 0.66
N TRP A 387 3.92 -17.87 1.70
CA TRP A 387 3.84 -17.21 3.00
C TRP A 387 3.86 -18.25 4.11
N LEU A 388 4.26 -17.78 5.28
CA LEU A 388 4.15 -18.49 6.55
C LEU A 388 3.36 -17.61 7.49
N VAL A 389 2.38 -18.18 8.19
CA VAL A 389 1.55 -17.48 9.16
C VAL A 389 1.68 -18.18 10.50
N ASN A 390 1.91 -17.37 11.53
CA ASN A 390 1.79 -17.75 12.92
C ASN A 390 0.69 -16.91 13.54
N ARG A 391 -0.37 -17.55 14.03
CA ARG A 391 -1.51 -16.88 14.64
C ARG A 391 -1.78 -17.49 16.00
N ASN A 392 -1.95 -16.64 16.99
CA ASN A 392 -2.51 -16.97 18.28
C ASN A 392 -3.86 -16.26 18.41
N SER A 393 -4.88 -16.95 18.86
CA SER A 393 -6.22 -16.37 19.10
C SER A 393 -6.83 -17.02 20.35
N PRO A 394 -7.75 -16.33 21.02
CA PRO A 394 -8.57 -16.96 22.05
C PRO A 394 -9.26 -18.22 21.51
N GLN A 395 -9.53 -19.18 22.37
CA GLN A 395 -10.21 -20.40 21.97
C GLN A 395 -11.68 -20.16 21.58
N SER A 396 -12.32 -19.19 22.22
CA SER A 396 -13.68 -18.77 21.93
C SER A 396 -13.70 -17.70 20.85
N ASP A 397 -14.64 -17.79 19.92
CA ASP A 397 -14.85 -16.75 18.92
C ASP A 397 -15.29 -15.43 19.57
N ALA A 398 -15.00 -14.29 18.91
CA ALA A 398 -15.38 -12.97 19.40
C ALA A 398 -16.90 -12.88 19.69
N ASP A 399 -17.73 -13.48 18.84
CA ASP A 399 -19.17 -13.54 19.01
C ASP A 399 -19.60 -14.26 20.32
N ASP A 400 -18.86 -15.27 20.76
CA ASP A 400 -19.17 -16.00 22.00
C ASP A 400 -18.67 -15.26 23.25
N ILE A 401 -17.63 -14.43 23.10
CA ILE A 401 -17.10 -13.62 24.20
C ILE A 401 -18.03 -12.44 24.51
N TRP A 402 -18.73 -11.89 23.49
CA TRP A 402 -19.52 -10.67 23.59
C TRP A 402 -21.04 -10.87 23.57
N LYS A 403 -21.50 -12.11 23.55
CA LYS A 403 -22.92 -12.46 23.78
C LYS A 403 -23.24 -12.49 25.26
#